data_f4f7b02a6864a7ab3a76b3175e0cc629
#
_entry.id   f4f7b02a6864a7ab3a76b3175e0cc629
#
_cell.length_a   1.000
_cell.length_b   1.000
_cell.length_c   1.000
_cell.angle_alpha   90.00
_cell.angle_beta   90.00
_cell.angle_gamma   90.00
#
_symmetry.space_group_name_H-M   'P 1'
#
loop_
_entity.id
_entity.type
_entity.pdbx_description
1 polymer ?
#
loop_
_entity_poly.entity_id
_entity_poly.type
_entity_poly.pdbx_seq_one_letter_code
_entity_poly.pdbx_strand_id
1 'polypeptide(L)'
;MKTASIGSDGLPRRPVAVWASRAEDLLGRLLGVPVALLVAAEIIVLLVGVIARYLFRHPLIWSDELASILFLWLAMLGSAMAFKRGEHMRMTALVSKMAPARRAFFDLLATTAALAFLLVILPYAWEYAVEEAVMLTPALEISNSWRVAAMVVGFAAMAIFALLRLLQVGQPRQVVKALALTAGLVLLMMLLQPLWRQLGNLNLVVFFVVGVAAAVFAGVPIAFAFGLATLGYVMLTTNTPPMIVVGRMDEGVSHLILLSVPLFVFLGQLIEMTGMARAMVAFLASVLGHVRGGLQYVLLAAMYLVSGISGSKAADMAAVAPVLFPEMKKRGAKEGDLVALLAATGAQTETIPPSIVLITIGSVTGVSIAALFTGGLLPGLVLAATLVAVVWVRYRKEDLSGVKRADKRQIGRAFLVALPAIALPFIIRAAVVEGVATATEVSTIGIAYGVLAGLLIYRQFDWKRVYPMLVDTASLSGSILLIIGAATAMAWGLTQSGFSRALSEAMRALPGGAGSFMAVSILAFIVLGSVLEGIPAIVLFGPLLFPIAKAVGIHEVHYAMVVILSMGIGLFAPPFGVGYYAACAIGRVNPDEGIRPIMAYLAALFVGLVVVACVPWISIGFL
;
A
#
# COMPACT_ATOMS: atom_id res chain seq x y z
N MET A 1 43.97 13.40 1.83
CA MET A 1 43.75 12.83 3.16
C MET A 1 42.36 12.19 3.20
N LYS A 2 42.30 10.83 3.27
CA LYS A 2 41.03 10.08 3.30
C LYS A 2 40.45 10.20 4.71
N THR A 3 39.37 10.97 4.89
CA THR A 3 38.57 10.96 6.11
C THR A 3 37.99 9.56 6.30
N ALA A 4 38.49 8.84 7.30
CA ALA A 4 37.92 7.57 7.72
C ALA A 4 36.51 7.82 8.18
N SER A 5 35.52 7.22 7.52
CA SER A 5 34.09 7.29 7.93
C SER A 5 33.95 6.56 9.27
N ILE A 6 33.62 7.31 10.30
CA ILE A 6 33.37 6.80 11.66
C ILE A 6 31.99 6.15 11.68
N GLY A 7 31.86 4.94 12.22
CA GLY A 7 30.58 4.30 12.45
C GLY A 7 29.80 4.95 13.60
N SER A 8 28.52 4.66 13.76
CA SER A 8 27.68 5.12 14.89
C SER A 8 28.26 4.77 16.27
N ASP A 9 29.22 3.82 16.32
CA ASP A 9 29.86 3.31 17.54
C ASP A 9 31.24 3.95 17.78
N GLY A 10 31.60 5.01 17.03
CA GLY A 10 32.91 5.69 17.17
C GLY A 10 34.13 4.91 16.67
N LEU A 11 33.96 3.70 16.12
CA LEU A 11 35.01 2.86 15.62
C LEU A 11 35.22 3.03 14.09
N PRO A 12 36.46 2.92 13.59
CA PRO A 12 36.71 2.97 12.14
C PRO A 12 35.99 1.81 11.44
N ARG A 13 35.18 2.12 10.42
CA ARG A 13 34.52 1.09 9.61
C ARG A 13 35.53 0.18 8.93
N ARG A 14 35.25 -1.12 8.92
CA ARG A 14 36.10 -2.10 8.21
C ARG A 14 36.16 -1.76 6.71
N PRO A 15 37.28 -1.98 6.03
CA PRO A 15 37.43 -1.69 4.59
C PRO A 15 36.31 -2.34 3.75
N VAL A 16 35.91 -3.57 4.08
CA VAL A 16 34.84 -4.32 3.42
C VAL A 16 33.50 -3.61 3.59
N ALA A 17 33.17 -3.10 4.76
CA ALA A 17 31.91 -2.39 5.00
C ALA A 17 31.83 -1.06 4.22
N VAL A 18 32.97 -0.36 4.09
CA VAL A 18 33.05 0.87 3.27
C VAL A 18 32.89 0.55 1.79
N TRP A 19 33.51 -0.53 1.31
CA TRP A 19 33.36 -0.99 -0.06
C TRP A 19 31.92 -1.40 -0.35
N ALA A 20 31.31 -2.20 0.53
CA ALA A 20 29.94 -2.66 0.38
C ALA A 20 28.93 -1.49 0.35
N SER A 21 29.12 -0.47 1.20
CA SER A 21 28.29 0.75 1.17
C SER A 21 28.44 1.52 -0.15
N ARG A 22 29.67 1.65 -0.67
CA ARG A 22 29.89 2.31 -1.98
C ARG A 22 29.29 1.50 -3.12
N ALA A 23 29.40 0.17 -3.09
CA ALA A 23 28.82 -0.72 -4.09
C ALA A 23 27.30 -0.63 -4.07
N GLU A 24 26.67 -0.62 -2.88
CA GLU A 24 25.23 -0.44 -2.72
C GLU A 24 24.75 0.92 -3.26
N ASP A 25 25.48 2.00 -2.98
CA ASP A 25 25.14 3.33 -3.48
C ASP A 25 25.31 3.44 -4.99
N LEU A 26 26.39 2.84 -5.55
CA LEU A 26 26.60 2.79 -6.99
C LEU A 26 25.49 2.02 -7.69
N LEU A 27 25.20 0.80 -7.23
CA LEU A 27 24.14 -0.04 -7.79
C LEU A 27 22.78 0.66 -7.68
N GLY A 28 22.50 1.32 -6.54
CA GLY A 28 21.28 2.07 -6.37
C GLY A 28 21.14 3.28 -7.29
N ARG A 29 22.25 3.97 -7.63
CA ARG A 29 22.23 5.04 -8.65
C ARG A 29 22.04 4.47 -10.05
N LEU A 30 22.71 3.36 -10.36
CA LEU A 30 22.57 2.68 -11.65
C LEU A 30 21.12 2.17 -11.87
N LEU A 31 20.46 1.64 -10.84
CA LEU A 31 19.06 1.19 -10.92
C LEU A 31 18.07 2.35 -10.88
N GLY A 32 18.39 3.46 -10.21
CA GLY A 32 17.49 4.60 -10.10
C GLY A 32 17.12 5.25 -11.42
N VAL A 33 18.06 5.29 -12.38
CA VAL A 33 17.81 5.88 -13.72
C VAL A 33 16.85 5.00 -14.54
N PRO A 34 17.11 3.69 -14.76
CA PRO A 34 16.15 2.81 -15.43
C PRO A 34 14.77 2.82 -14.78
N VAL A 35 14.70 2.78 -13.45
CA VAL A 35 13.44 2.80 -12.71
C VAL A 35 12.64 4.08 -12.97
N ALA A 36 13.28 5.25 -12.93
CA ALA A 36 12.63 6.52 -13.26
C ALA A 36 12.18 6.58 -14.72
N LEU A 37 13.00 6.05 -15.64
CA LEU A 37 12.67 5.97 -17.06
C LEU A 37 11.49 5.04 -17.33
N LEU A 38 11.38 3.92 -16.61
CA LEU A 38 10.24 2.99 -16.72
C LEU A 38 8.93 3.68 -16.33
N VAL A 39 8.89 4.39 -15.19
CA VAL A 39 7.68 5.15 -14.80
C VAL A 39 7.34 6.21 -15.84
N ALA A 40 8.33 6.97 -16.30
CA ALA A 40 8.10 8.01 -17.30
C ALA A 40 7.63 7.41 -18.64
N ALA A 41 8.25 6.31 -19.09
CA ALA A 41 7.86 5.61 -20.31
C ALA A 41 6.44 5.05 -20.21
N GLU A 42 6.07 4.46 -19.08
CA GLU A 42 4.73 3.95 -18.84
C GLU A 42 3.68 5.07 -18.92
N ILE A 43 3.93 6.20 -18.25
CA ILE A 43 3.04 7.39 -18.33
C ILE A 43 2.89 7.85 -19.80
N ILE A 44 4.00 7.94 -20.54
CA ILE A 44 3.98 8.42 -21.92
C ILE A 44 3.26 7.43 -22.85
N VAL A 45 3.57 6.14 -22.76
CA VAL A 45 2.95 5.09 -23.60
C VAL A 45 1.44 5.05 -23.39
N LEU A 46 1.00 5.05 -22.14
CA LEU A 46 -0.41 5.05 -21.80
C LEU A 46 -1.10 6.36 -22.23
N LEU A 47 -0.45 7.52 -22.07
CA LEU A 47 -0.99 8.80 -22.51
C LEU A 47 -1.16 8.83 -24.04
N VAL A 48 -0.17 8.34 -24.78
CA VAL A 48 -0.24 8.24 -26.25
C VAL A 48 -1.36 7.29 -26.65
N GLY A 49 -1.52 6.14 -25.97
CA GLY A 49 -2.63 5.20 -26.19
C GLY A 49 -4.00 5.84 -25.98
N VAL A 50 -4.15 6.60 -24.88
CA VAL A 50 -5.37 7.36 -24.56
C VAL A 50 -5.67 8.41 -25.64
N ILE A 51 -4.70 9.22 -26.02
CA ILE A 51 -4.85 10.25 -27.05
C ILE A 51 -5.24 9.59 -28.39
N ALA A 52 -4.56 8.53 -28.79
CA ALA A 52 -4.86 7.81 -30.02
C ALA A 52 -6.29 7.25 -30.04
N ARG A 53 -6.76 6.70 -28.93
CA ARG A 53 -8.10 6.12 -28.79
C ARG A 53 -9.21 7.18 -28.82
N TYR A 54 -9.09 8.22 -28.00
CA TYR A 54 -10.18 9.19 -27.81
C TYR A 54 -10.15 10.38 -28.79
N LEU A 55 -8.95 10.87 -29.15
CA LEU A 55 -8.81 12.03 -30.03
C LEU A 55 -8.76 11.63 -31.49
N PHE A 56 -7.95 10.59 -31.83
CA PHE A 56 -7.78 10.13 -33.20
C PHE A 56 -8.70 8.96 -33.59
N ARG A 57 -9.41 8.38 -32.60
CA ARG A 57 -10.28 7.18 -32.79
C ARG A 57 -9.56 5.99 -33.44
N HIS A 58 -8.26 5.90 -33.21
CA HIS A 58 -7.40 4.86 -33.73
C HIS A 58 -6.61 4.21 -32.59
N PRO A 59 -7.16 3.16 -31.93
CA PRO A 59 -6.50 2.52 -30.79
C PRO A 59 -5.18 1.86 -31.20
N LEU A 60 -4.14 2.04 -30.39
CA LEU A 60 -2.83 1.43 -30.59
C LEU A 60 -2.78 0.09 -29.84
N ILE A 61 -2.90 -1.02 -30.55
CA ILE A 61 -2.97 -2.37 -29.95
C ILE A 61 -1.69 -2.70 -29.17
N TRP A 62 -0.53 -2.23 -29.63
CA TRP A 62 0.76 -2.48 -28.98
C TRP A 62 0.98 -1.72 -27.68
N SER A 63 0.21 -0.64 -27.42
CA SER A 63 0.46 0.22 -26.26
C SER A 63 0.18 -0.48 -24.93
N ASP A 64 -0.90 -1.24 -24.84
CA ASP A 64 -1.28 -1.96 -23.61
C ASP A 64 -0.30 -3.11 -23.34
N GLU A 65 0.18 -3.78 -24.40
CA GLU A 65 1.17 -4.86 -24.29
C GLU A 65 2.54 -4.32 -23.85
N LEU A 66 3.01 -3.23 -24.49
CA LEU A 66 4.25 -2.59 -24.09
C LEU A 66 4.17 -2.09 -22.64
N ALA A 67 3.05 -1.46 -22.25
CA ALA A 67 2.84 -1.03 -20.87
C ALA A 67 2.90 -2.21 -19.89
N SER A 68 2.31 -3.37 -20.23
CA SER A 68 2.40 -4.58 -19.39
C SER A 68 3.85 -5.08 -19.22
N ILE A 69 4.66 -5.02 -20.28
CA ILE A 69 6.08 -5.40 -20.22
C ILE A 69 6.85 -4.43 -19.30
N LEU A 70 6.70 -3.12 -19.54
CA LEU A 70 7.36 -2.07 -18.75
C LEU A 70 6.94 -2.16 -17.28
N PHE A 71 5.68 -2.48 -17.02
CA PHE A 71 5.12 -2.58 -15.68
C PHE A 71 5.76 -3.70 -14.84
N LEU A 72 5.98 -4.90 -15.39
CA LEU A 72 6.66 -5.95 -14.64
C LEU A 72 8.11 -5.57 -14.31
N TRP A 73 8.81 -4.92 -15.26
CA TRP A 73 10.14 -4.36 -15.01
C TRP A 73 10.11 -3.30 -13.92
N LEU A 74 9.13 -2.39 -13.97
CA LEU A 74 8.93 -1.37 -12.96
C LEU A 74 8.65 -1.98 -11.58
N ALA A 75 7.77 -2.98 -11.51
CA ALA A 75 7.43 -3.68 -10.28
C ALA A 75 8.67 -4.33 -9.65
N MET A 76 9.45 -5.05 -10.43
CA MET A 76 10.59 -5.81 -9.92
C MET A 76 11.81 -4.95 -9.60
N LEU A 77 12.16 -3.98 -10.45
CA LEU A 77 13.25 -3.04 -10.16
C LEU A 77 12.85 -2.03 -9.08
N GLY A 78 11.59 -1.62 -9.05
CA GLY A 78 11.01 -0.83 -7.96
C GLY A 78 11.09 -1.55 -6.62
N SER A 79 10.78 -2.86 -6.58
CA SER A 79 10.96 -3.72 -5.41
C SER A 79 12.42 -3.76 -4.95
N ALA A 80 13.37 -3.85 -5.88
CA ALA A 80 14.80 -3.81 -5.55
C ALA A 80 15.22 -2.46 -4.95
N MET A 81 14.67 -1.35 -5.46
CA MET A 81 14.88 -0.02 -4.87
C MET A 81 14.25 0.09 -3.49
N ALA A 82 13.03 -0.43 -3.28
CA ALA A 82 12.38 -0.51 -1.97
C ALA A 82 13.22 -1.33 -0.98
N PHE A 83 13.82 -2.44 -1.44
CA PHE A 83 14.70 -3.26 -0.61
C PHE A 83 15.95 -2.49 -0.16
N LYS A 84 16.61 -1.81 -1.10
CA LYS A 84 17.75 -0.93 -0.79
C LYS A 84 17.39 0.13 0.25
N ARG A 85 16.23 0.76 0.12
CA ARG A 85 15.77 1.84 1.01
C ARG A 85 15.20 1.33 2.33
N GLY A 86 14.91 0.03 2.45
CA GLY A 86 14.23 -0.55 3.61
C GLY A 86 12.75 -0.16 3.71
N GLU A 87 12.13 0.13 2.56
CA GLU A 87 10.75 0.60 2.42
C GLU A 87 9.74 -0.55 2.21
N HIS A 88 10.20 -1.82 2.14
CA HIS A 88 9.27 -2.94 2.13
C HIS A 88 8.44 -2.96 3.41
N MET A 89 7.13 -3.15 3.25
CA MET A 89 6.19 -3.21 4.38
C MET A 89 6.58 -4.32 5.33
N ARG A 90 6.81 -3.98 6.60
CA ARG A 90 7.18 -4.89 7.68
C ARG A 90 6.59 -4.45 9.01
N MET A 91 6.26 -5.39 9.85
CA MET A 91 5.80 -5.10 11.21
C MET A 91 6.98 -4.72 12.11
N THR A 92 7.04 -3.48 12.53
CA THR A 92 8.12 -2.99 13.40
C THR A 92 7.71 -2.82 14.87
N ALA A 93 6.42 -2.92 15.19
CA ALA A 93 5.86 -2.57 16.49
C ALA A 93 6.48 -3.35 17.66
N LEU A 94 6.79 -4.64 17.48
CA LEU A 94 7.47 -5.45 18.50
C LEU A 94 8.99 -5.20 18.51
N VAL A 95 9.60 -5.19 17.32
CA VAL A 95 11.07 -5.05 17.18
C VAL A 95 11.54 -3.67 17.65
N SER A 96 10.75 -2.61 17.43
CA SER A 96 11.07 -1.25 17.86
C SER A 96 11.15 -1.07 19.38
N LYS A 97 10.41 -1.88 20.15
CA LYS A 97 10.40 -1.86 21.62
C LYS A 97 11.53 -2.66 22.26
N MET A 98 12.30 -3.40 21.45
CA MET A 98 13.41 -4.22 21.94
C MET A 98 14.65 -3.36 22.22
N ALA A 99 15.54 -3.87 23.10
CA ALA A 99 16.86 -3.27 23.32
C ALA A 99 17.65 -3.19 22.01
N PRO A 100 18.51 -2.17 21.79
CA PRO A 100 19.18 -1.90 20.52
C PRO A 100 19.93 -3.10 19.94
N ALA A 101 20.61 -3.88 20.79
CA ALA A 101 21.36 -5.07 20.37
C ALA A 101 20.43 -6.20 19.85
N ARG A 102 19.27 -6.40 20.47
CA ARG A 102 18.28 -7.38 20.03
C ARG A 102 17.62 -6.92 18.72
N ARG A 103 17.26 -5.64 18.64
CA ARG A 103 16.71 -5.04 17.43
C ARG A 103 17.63 -5.23 16.24
N ALA A 104 18.94 -4.93 16.39
CA ALA A 104 19.93 -5.14 15.35
C ALA A 104 20.02 -6.62 14.91
N PHE A 105 19.91 -7.57 15.84
CA PHE A 105 19.89 -8.98 15.52
C PHE A 105 18.64 -9.40 14.72
N PHE A 106 17.44 -8.90 15.09
CA PHE A 106 16.21 -9.19 14.34
C PHE A 106 16.22 -8.55 12.95
N ASP A 107 16.78 -7.35 12.78
CA ASP A 107 16.97 -6.73 11.46
C ASP A 107 17.91 -7.57 10.57
N LEU A 108 18.96 -8.19 11.16
CA LEU A 108 19.82 -9.13 10.45
C LEU A 108 19.11 -10.43 10.10
N LEU A 109 18.34 -10.99 11.04
CA LEU A 109 17.56 -12.19 10.81
C LEU A 109 16.52 -11.99 9.69
N ALA A 110 15.85 -10.83 9.67
CA ALA A 110 14.93 -10.47 8.60
C ALA A 110 15.64 -10.38 7.23
N THR A 111 16.86 -9.82 7.20
CA THR A 111 17.67 -9.73 5.98
C THR A 111 18.13 -11.10 5.50
N THR A 112 18.56 -12.01 6.42
CA THR A 112 18.97 -13.38 6.05
C THR A 112 17.80 -14.23 5.61
N ALA A 113 16.59 -14.06 6.20
CA ALA A 113 15.37 -14.74 5.77
C ALA A 113 14.94 -14.29 4.37
N ALA A 114 14.98 -12.98 4.09
CA ALA A 114 14.72 -12.46 2.74
C ALA A 114 15.74 -12.99 1.72
N LEU A 115 17.02 -13.03 2.08
CA LEU A 115 18.07 -13.60 1.23
C LEU A 115 17.84 -15.08 0.95
N ALA A 116 17.44 -15.87 1.96
CA ALA A 116 17.11 -17.28 1.79
C ALA A 116 15.98 -17.47 0.77
N PHE A 117 14.89 -16.69 0.87
CA PHE A 117 13.84 -16.70 -0.13
C PHE A 117 14.36 -16.40 -1.54
N LEU A 118 15.13 -15.31 -1.67
CA LEU A 118 15.66 -14.86 -2.97
C LEU A 118 16.58 -15.88 -3.62
N LEU A 119 17.44 -16.55 -2.83
CA LEU A 119 18.33 -17.58 -3.33
C LEU A 119 17.59 -18.86 -3.75
N VAL A 120 16.53 -19.21 -3.05
CA VAL A 120 15.71 -20.40 -3.38
C VAL A 120 14.85 -20.15 -4.60
N ILE A 121 14.24 -18.96 -4.74
CA ILE A 121 13.31 -18.67 -5.85
C ILE A 121 14.03 -18.35 -7.16
N LEU A 122 15.25 -17.83 -7.12
CA LEU A 122 15.98 -17.35 -8.29
C LEU A 122 16.20 -18.42 -9.38
N PRO A 123 16.60 -19.67 -9.08
CA PRO A 123 16.69 -20.73 -10.08
C PRO A 123 15.36 -21.01 -10.77
N TYR A 124 14.27 -21.04 -10.03
CA TYR A 124 12.92 -21.27 -10.57
C TYR A 124 12.39 -20.09 -11.39
N ALA A 125 12.79 -18.86 -11.03
CA ALA A 125 12.51 -17.67 -11.86
C ALA A 125 13.26 -17.72 -13.18
N TRP A 126 14.49 -18.23 -13.20
CA TRP A 126 15.24 -18.45 -14.42
C TRP A 126 14.59 -19.55 -15.29
N GLU A 127 14.24 -20.69 -14.70
CA GLU A 127 13.55 -21.79 -15.37
C GLU A 127 12.25 -21.31 -16.02
N TYR A 128 11.42 -20.56 -15.27
CA TYR A 128 10.20 -19.97 -15.78
C TYR A 128 10.45 -19.02 -16.96
N ALA A 129 11.47 -18.17 -16.88
CA ALA A 129 11.82 -17.26 -17.97
C ALA A 129 12.30 -17.99 -19.23
N VAL A 130 12.94 -19.15 -19.08
CA VAL A 130 13.36 -20.01 -20.21
C VAL A 130 12.15 -20.70 -20.85
N GLU A 131 11.20 -21.21 -20.05
CA GLU A 131 9.96 -21.81 -20.58
C GLU A 131 9.11 -20.80 -21.35
N GLU A 132 8.99 -19.57 -20.84
CA GLU A 132 8.25 -18.49 -21.48
C GLU A 132 8.93 -17.95 -22.77
N ALA A 133 10.16 -18.39 -23.08
CA ALA A 133 10.87 -17.95 -24.28
C ALA A 133 10.20 -18.39 -25.59
N VAL A 134 9.45 -19.48 -25.54
CA VAL A 134 8.74 -20.03 -26.72
C VAL A 134 7.44 -19.25 -27.00
N MET A 135 6.89 -18.58 -25.99
CA MET A 135 5.66 -17.81 -26.13
C MET A 135 5.96 -16.44 -26.72
N LEU A 136 5.25 -16.06 -27.77
CA LEU A 136 5.31 -14.71 -28.35
C LEU A 136 4.16 -13.87 -27.84
N THR A 137 4.43 -12.60 -27.67
CA THR A 137 3.41 -11.62 -27.30
C THR A 137 2.51 -11.30 -28.51
N PRO A 138 1.18 -11.07 -28.30
CA PRO A 138 0.23 -11.02 -29.40
C PRO A 138 0.40 -9.85 -30.37
N ALA A 139 0.79 -8.66 -29.90
CA ALA A 139 0.84 -7.44 -30.69
C ALA A 139 2.26 -7.06 -31.14
N LEU A 140 3.26 -7.27 -30.28
CA LEU A 140 4.67 -6.94 -30.55
C LEU A 140 5.44 -8.11 -31.16
N GLU A 141 4.90 -9.33 -31.07
CA GLU A 141 5.51 -10.57 -31.60
C GLU A 141 6.93 -10.82 -31.03
N ILE A 142 7.20 -10.35 -29.82
CA ILE A 142 8.46 -10.59 -29.12
C ILE A 142 8.29 -11.73 -28.10
N SER A 143 9.39 -12.38 -27.74
CA SER A 143 9.36 -13.45 -26.73
C SER A 143 8.90 -12.93 -25.37
N ASN A 144 7.95 -13.63 -24.74
CA ASN A 144 7.45 -13.29 -23.41
C ASN A 144 8.55 -13.37 -22.31
N SER A 145 9.64 -14.09 -22.58
CA SER A 145 10.79 -14.12 -21.67
C SER A 145 11.38 -12.73 -21.38
N TRP A 146 11.28 -11.77 -22.32
CA TRP A 146 11.69 -10.39 -22.07
C TRP A 146 10.90 -9.73 -20.95
N ARG A 147 9.61 -10.02 -20.86
CA ARG A 147 8.76 -9.54 -19.76
C ARG A 147 9.14 -10.24 -18.45
N VAL A 148 9.20 -11.57 -18.46
CA VAL A 148 9.45 -12.39 -17.27
C VAL A 148 10.88 -12.26 -16.74
N ALA A 149 11.86 -11.93 -17.60
CA ALA A 149 13.23 -11.65 -17.18
C ALA A 149 13.32 -10.56 -16.09
N ALA A 150 12.33 -9.67 -16.00
CA ALA A 150 12.20 -8.71 -14.93
C ALA A 150 12.22 -9.36 -13.53
N MET A 151 11.58 -10.54 -13.37
CA MET A 151 11.56 -11.27 -12.10
C MET A 151 12.97 -11.78 -11.73
N VAL A 152 13.68 -12.34 -12.71
CA VAL A 152 15.05 -12.82 -12.51
C VAL A 152 15.97 -11.69 -12.10
N VAL A 153 15.94 -10.57 -12.84
CA VAL A 153 16.79 -9.40 -12.58
C VAL A 153 16.42 -8.75 -11.25
N GLY A 154 15.13 -8.62 -10.95
CA GLY A 154 14.65 -8.03 -9.70
C GLY A 154 15.04 -8.86 -8.47
N PHE A 155 14.83 -10.19 -8.51
CA PHE A 155 15.25 -11.08 -7.42
C PHE A 155 16.77 -11.09 -7.25
N ALA A 156 17.54 -11.11 -8.35
CA ALA A 156 18.99 -11.04 -8.29
C ALA A 156 19.49 -9.70 -7.69
N ALA A 157 18.90 -8.58 -8.10
CA ALA A 157 19.22 -7.25 -7.56
C ALA A 157 18.92 -7.17 -6.05
N MET A 158 17.75 -7.66 -5.61
CA MET A 158 17.41 -7.72 -4.18
C MET A 158 18.37 -8.64 -3.41
N ALA A 159 18.78 -9.79 -3.96
CA ALA A 159 19.76 -10.68 -3.33
C ALA A 159 21.12 -10.00 -3.18
N ILE A 160 21.57 -9.26 -4.20
CA ILE A 160 22.82 -8.49 -4.15
C ILE A 160 22.72 -7.41 -3.06
N PHE A 161 21.63 -6.66 -2.98
CA PHE A 161 21.41 -5.68 -1.91
C PHE A 161 21.40 -6.32 -0.52
N ALA A 162 20.77 -7.48 -0.36
CA ALA A 162 20.78 -8.22 0.90
C ALA A 162 22.19 -8.63 1.31
N LEU A 163 22.99 -9.16 0.37
CA LEU A 163 24.40 -9.52 0.62
C LEU A 163 25.24 -8.29 0.98
N LEU A 164 25.12 -7.19 0.22
CA LEU A 164 25.86 -5.96 0.51
C LEU A 164 25.48 -5.40 1.89
N ARG A 165 24.21 -5.46 2.28
CA ARG A 165 23.74 -5.04 3.60
C ARG A 165 24.33 -5.88 4.73
N LEU A 166 24.43 -7.21 4.56
CA LEU A 166 25.09 -8.08 5.54
C LEU A 166 26.58 -7.79 5.69
N LEU A 167 27.27 -7.44 4.59
CA LEU A 167 28.70 -7.06 4.61
C LEU A 167 28.96 -5.70 5.28
N GLN A 168 27.96 -4.83 5.36
CA GLN A 168 28.09 -3.52 6.02
C GLN A 168 28.04 -3.59 7.54
N VAL A 169 27.58 -4.71 8.10
CA VAL A 169 27.44 -4.86 9.55
C VAL A 169 28.81 -5.00 10.21
N GLY A 170 29.06 -4.13 11.19
CA GLY A 170 30.35 -4.10 11.91
C GLY A 170 30.64 -5.33 12.79
N GLN A 171 29.64 -6.15 13.09
CA GLN A 171 29.75 -7.30 13.99
C GLN A 171 29.55 -8.63 13.25
N PRO A 172 30.60 -9.23 12.66
CA PRO A 172 30.49 -10.46 11.86
C PRO A 172 29.94 -11.64 12.64
N ARG A 173 30.17 -11.70 13.96
CA ARG A 173 29.62 -12.77 14.82
C ARG A 173 28.08 -12.76 14.83
N GLN A 174 27.45 -11.60 14.77
CA GLN A 174 25.98 -11.51 14.71
C GLN A 174 25.46 -11.93 13.32
N VAL A 175 26.18 -11.56 12.25
CA VAL A 175 25.85 -12.00 10.88
C VAL A 175 25.93 -13.51 10.78
N VAL A 176 27.04 -14.12 11.27
CA VAL A 176 27.20 -15.58 11.28
C VAL A 176 26.11 -16.26 12.10
N LYS A 177 25.75 -15.72 13.26
CA LYS A 177 24.64 -16.25 14.08
C LYS A 177 23.30 -16.19 13.34
N ALA A 178 22.98 -15.07 12.68
CA ALA A 178 21.75 -14.93 11.93
C ALA A 178 21.71 -15.90 10.73
N LEU A 179 22.79 -16.00 9.97
CA LEU A 179 22.92 -16.97 8.86
C LEU A 179 22.80 -18.42 9.35
N ALA A 180 23.50 -18.77 10.44
CA ALA A 180 23.45 -20.10 11.01
C ALA A 180 22.04 -20.45 11.50
N LEU A 181 21.34 -19.49 12.12
CA LEU A 181 19.94 -19.70 12.56
C LEU A 181 19.01 -19.89 11.36
N THR A 182 19.11 -19.06 10.34
CA THR A 182 18.29 -19.17 9.11
C THR A 182 18.59 -20.47 8.39
N ALA A 183 19.86 -20.82 8.18
CA ALA A 183 20.26 -22.07 7.54
C ALA A 183 19.85 -23.30 8.37
N GLY A 184 20.02 -23.23 9.69
CA GLY A 184 19.59 -24.27 10.62
C GLY A 184 18.08 -24.49 10.59
N LEU A 185 17.28 -23.41 10.50
CA LEU A 185 15.83 -23.51 10.38
C LEU A 185 15.42 -24.13 9.03
N VAL A 186 16.04 -23.72 7.93
CA VAL A 186 15.78 -24.31 6.60
C VAL A 186 16.15 -25.80 6.61
N LEU A 187 17.32 -26.15 7.15
CA LEU A 187 17.75 -27.55 7.27
C LEU A 187 16.78 -28.37 8.14
N LEU A 188 16.36 -27.83 9.28
CA LEU A 188 15.37 -28.45 10.16
C LEU A 188 14.05 -28.71 9.42
N MET A 189 13.56 -27.71 8.68
CA MET A 189 12.35 -27.86 7.87
C MET A 189 12.49 -28.97 6.83
N MET A 190 13.66 -29.06 6.16
CA MET A 190 13.96 -30.14 5.20
C MET A 190 14.05 -31.51 5.86
N LEU A 191 14.71 -31.63 7.02
CA LEU A 191 14.82 -32.89 7.75
C LEU A 191 13.46 -33.40 8.27
N LEU A 192 12.55 -32.49 8.59
CA LEU A 192 11.20 -32.81 9.03
C LEU A 192 10.21 -33.02 7.87
N GLN A 193 10.68 -33.05 6.61
CA GLN A 193 9.80 -33.26 5.44
C GLN A 193 8.85 -34.46 5.55
N PRO A 194 9.27 -35.65 6.03
CA PRO A 194 8.35 -36.78 6.21
C PRO A 194 7.21 -36.47 7.20
N LEU A 195 7.51 -35.69 8.25
CA LEU A 195 6.51 -35.27 9.23
C LEU A 195 5.49 -34.30 8.62
N TRP A 196 5.96 -33.33 7.86
CA TRP A 196 5.06 -32.36 7.21
C TRP A 196 4.06 -33.05 6.29
N ARG A 197 4.47 -34.05 5.52
CA ARG A 197 3.60 -34.83 4.64
C ARG A 197 2.55 -35.65 5.39
N GLN A 198 2.86 -36.09 6.61
CA GLN A 198 1.93 -36.89 7.45
C GLN A 198 0.89 -36.00 8.16
N LEU A 199 1.18 -34.72 8.41
CA LEU A 199 0.29 -33.81 9.13
C LEU A 199 -1.00 -33.43 8.39
N GLY A 200 -1.11 -33.76 7.09
CA GLY A 200 -2.29 -33.42 6.29
C GLY A 200 -2.56 -31.90 6.37
N ASN A 201 -3.81 -31.54 6.64
CA ASN A 201 -4.21 -30.12 6.68
C ASN A 201 -3.58 -29.30 7.82
N LEU A 202 -2.99 -29.93 8.85
CA LEU A 202 -2.26 -29.21 9.90
C LEU A 202 -0.99 -28.54 9.37
N ASN A 203 -0.41 -29.04 8.27
CA ASN A 203 0.75 -28.39 7.65
C ASN A 203 0.43 -26.96 7.19
N LEU A 204 -0.81 -26.66 6.80
CA LEU A 204 -1.25 -25.30 6.44
C LEU A 204 -1.17 -24.35 7.63
N VAL A 205 -1.56 -24.81 8.80
CA VAL A 205 -1.43 -24.00 10.03
C VAL A 205 0.03 -23.74 10.33
N VAL A 206 0.91 -24.73 10.15
CA VAL A 206 2.35 -24.58 10.40
C VAL A 206 2.97 -23.55 9.44
N PHE A 207 2.75 -23.69 8.13
CA PHE A 207 3.40 -22.81 7.14
C PHE A 207 2.72 -21.45 7.03
N PHE A 208 1.40 -21.40 6.89
CA PHE A 208 0.68 -20.15 6.55
C PHE A 208 0.17 -19.38 7.77
N VAL A 209 0.06 -19.99 8.94
CA VAL A 209 -0.30 -19.25 10.16
C VAL A 209 0.93 -19.05 11.03
N VAL A 210 1.52 -20.13 11.55
CA VAL A 210 2.65 -20.05 12.49
C VAL A 210 3.90 -19.51 11.81
N GLY A 211 4.26 -20.01 10.63
CA GLY A 211 5.43 -19.59 9.87
C GLY A 211 5.36 -18.12 9.45
N VAL A 212 4.22 -17.72 8.88
CA VAL A 212 4.00 -16.30 8.49
C VAL A 212 4.01 -15.41 9.72
N ALA A 213 3.26 -15.77 10.79
CA ALA A 213 3.22 -14.98 12.01
C ALA A 213 4.64 -14.83 12.61
N ALA A 214 5.38 -15.93 12.76
CA ALA A 214 6.74 -15.92 13.28
C ALA A 214 7.67 -15.01 12.45
N ALA A 215 7.62 -15.10 11.12
CA ALA A 215 8.42 -14.27 10.22
C ALA A 215 8.04 -12.79 10.33
N VAL A 216 6.74 -12.47 10.30
CA VAL A 216 6.23 -11.09 10.39
C VAL A 216 6.57 -10.47 11.76
N PHE A 217 6.37 -11.20 12.86
CA PHE A 217 6.73 -10.72 14.20
C PHE A 217 8.25 -10.61 14.41
N ALA A 218 9.04 -11.40 13.70
CA ALA A 218 10.49 -11.25 13.65
C ALA A 218 10.96 -10.03 12.81
N GLY A 219 10.05 -9.32 12.14
CA GLY A 219 10.35 -8.14 11.33
C GLY A 219 10.74 -8.44 9.88
N VAL A 220 10.53 -9.67 9.41
CA VAL A 220 10.69 -10.02 7.99
C VAL A 220 9.65 -9.26 7.18
N PRO A 221 10.00 -8.62 6.06
CA PRO A 221 9.03 -7.95 5.23
C PRO A 221 7.96 -8.92 4.70
N ILE A 222 6.72 -8.47 4.65
CA ILE A 222 5.53 -9.31 4.44
C ILE A 222 5.61 -10.14 3.15
N ALA A 223 6.09 -9.53 2.05
CA ALA A 223 6.25 -10.23 0.77
C ALA A 223 7.17 -11.46 0.89
N PHE A 224 8.29 -11.32 1.60
CA PHE A 224 9.23 -12.41 1.81
C PHE A 224 8.69 -13.46 2.79
N ALA A 225 7.93 -13.04 3.80
CA ALA A 225 7.26 -13.98 4.73
C ALA A 225 6.25 -14.85 3.98
N PHE A 226 5.42 -14.27 3.11
CA PHE A 226 4.47 -15.00 2.26
C PHE A 226 5.18 -15.92 1.27
N GLY A 227 6.24 -15.41 0.62
CA GLY A 227 7.04 -16.19 -0.33
C GLY A 227 7.71 -17.40 0.33
N LEU A 228 8.34 -17.21 1.50
CA LEU A 228 8.97 -18.30 2.27
C LEU A 228 7.96 -19.36 2.69
N ALA A 229 6.80 -18.94 3.21
CA ALA A 229 5.74 -19.87 3.63
C ALA A 229 5.22 -20.68 2.43
N THR A 230 5.00 -20.02 1.29
CA THR A 230 4.48 -20.67 0.08
C THR A 230 5.51 -21.62 -0.53
N LEU A 231 6.76 -21.19 -0.71
CA LEU A 231 7.83 -22.06 -1.20
C LEU A 231 8.06 -23.24 -0.25
N GLY A 232 8.14 -22.98 1.06
CA GLY A 232 8.30 -24.02 2.06
C GLY A 232 7.17 -25.04 1.99
N TYR A 233 5.91 -24.60 1.93
CA TYR A 233 4.75 -25.48 1.77
C TYR A 233 4.84 -26.30 0.48
N VAL A 234 5.05 -25.67 -0.67
CA VAL A 234 5.08 -26.35 -1.97
C VAL A 234 6.23 -27.37 -2.03
N MET A 235 7.44 -26.98 -1.65
CA MET A 235 8.62 -27.85 -1.71
C MET A 235 8.61 -29.01 -0.71
N LEU A 236 8.05 -28.81 0.47
CA LEU A 236 8.15 -29.79 1.56
C LEU A 236 6.91 -30.68 1.70
N THR A 237 5.73 -30.24 1.25
CA THR A 237 4.48 -30.96 1.47
C THR A 237 3.80 -31.46 0.20
N THR A 238 4.15 -30.92 -0.97
CA THR A 238 3.52 -31.26 -2.25
C THR A 238 4.52 -31.87 -3.23
N ASN A 239 4.01 -32.37 -4.34
CA ASN A 239 4.81 -32.82 -5.49
C ASN A 239 4.77 -31.80 -6.64
N THR A 240 4.23 -30.61 -6.39
CA THR A 240 4.11 -29.53 -7.38
C THR A 240 5.48 -28.89 -7.63
N PRO A 241 5.87 -28.66 -8.88
CA PRO A 241 7.12 -27.96 -9.19
C PRO A 241 7.14 -26.56 -8.58
N PRO A 242 8.22 -26.16 -7.88
CA PRO A 242 8.31 -24.85 -7.23
C PRO A 242 8.25 -23.67 -8.22
N MET A 243 8.57 -23.88 -9.48
CA MET A 243 8.44 -22.88 -10.55
C MET A 243 7.01 -22.32 -10.67
N ILE A 244 5.99 -23.10 -10.32
CA ILE A 244 4.59 -22.63 -10.30
C ILE A 244 4.41 -21.45 -9.35
N VAL A 245 5.18 -21.39 -8.26
CA VAL A 245 5.13 -20.23 -7.33
C VAL A 245 5.53 -18.95 -8.07
N VAL A 246 6.55 -19.01 -8.93
CA VAL A 246 6.98 -17.87 -9.75
C VAL A 246 5.89 -17.47 -10.74
N GLY A 247 5.30 -18.44 -11.45
CA GLY A 247 4.20 -18.18 -12.38
C GLY A 247 2.97 -17.56 -11.71
N ARG A 248 2.65 -17.98 -10.48
CA ARG A 248 1.56 -17.37 -9.69
C ARG A 248 1.91 -15.98 -9.19
N MET A 249 3.18 -15.71 -8.86
CA MET A 249 3.63 -14.37 -8.54
C MET A 249 3.53 -13.44 -9.76
N ASP A 250 3.93 -13.93 -10.94
CA ASP A 250 3.79 -13.20 -12.20
C ASP A 250 2.33 -12.89 -12.52
N GLU A 251 1.45 -13.89 -12.45
CA GLU A 251 0.00 -13.71 -12.64
C GLU A 251 -0.57 -12.64 -11.72
N GLY A 252 -0.19 -12.66 -10.43
CA GLY A 252 -0.64 -11.69 -9.44
C GLY A 252 -0.23 -10.25 -9.75
N VAL A 253 0.94 -10.04 -10.35
CA VAL A 253 1.44 -8.71 -10.70
C VAL A 253 0.96 -8.26 -12.09
N SER A 254 0.65 -9.19 -13.00
CA SER A 254 0.38 -8.90 -14.41
C SER A 254 -1.03 -8.38 -14.73
N HIS A 255 -1.88 -8.17 -13.75
CA HIS A 255 -3.20 -7.58 -13.97
C HIS A 255 -3.10 -6.13 -14.47
N LEU A 256 -3.62 -5.84 -15.67
CA LEU A 256 -3.60 -4.51 -16.30
C LEU A 256 -4.19 -3.39 -15.41
N ILE A 257 -5.11 -3.74 -14.55
CA ILE A 257 -5.72 -2.82 -13.57
C ILE A 257 -4.66 -2.26 -12.59
N LEU A 258 -3.65 -3.07 -12.24
CA LEU A 258 -2.58 -2.68 -11.31
C LEU A 258 -1.60 -1.66 -11.91
N LEU A 259 -1.59 -1.48 -13.24
CA LEU A 259 -0.90 -0.38 -13.91
C LEU A 259 -1.31 1.00 -13.37
N SER A 260 -2.55 1.13 -12.89
CA SER A 260 -3.04 2.38 -12.28
C SER A 260 -2.38 2.70 -10.94
N VAL A 261 -1.78 1.72 -10.23
CA VAL A 261 -1.15 1.92 -8.92
C VAL A 261 0.01 2.92 -8.99
N PRO A 262 1.08 2.70 -9.79
CA PRO A 262 2.16 3.68 -9.89
C PRO A 262 1.67 5.03 -10.42
N LEU A 263 0.69 5.04 -11.31
CA LEU A 263 0.16 6.28 -11.87
C LEU A 263 -0.57 7.13 -10.83
N PHE A 264 -1.42 6.54 -9.97
CA PHE A 264 -2.05 7.27 -8.87
C PHE A 264 -1.06 7.69 -7.79
N VAL A 265 -0.05 6.87 -7.47
CA VAL A 265 1.04 7.26 -6.56
C VAL A 265 1.77 8.50 -7.08
N PHE A 266 2.14 8.51 -8.37
CA PHE A 266 2.78 9.66 -9.00
C PHE A 266 1.87 10.88 -9.04
N LEU A 267 0.60 10.71 -9.39
CA LEU A 267 -0.40 11.77 -9.40
C LEU A 267 -0.55 12.41 -8.01
N GLY A 268 -0.58 11.62 -6.94
CA GLY A 268 -0.63 12.12 -5.56
C GLY A 268 0.56 13.03 -5.21
N GLN A 269 1.77 12.62 -5.56
CA GLN A 269 2.99 13.42 -5.36
C GLN A 269 2.99 14.69 -6.22
N LEU A 270 2.47 14.60 -7.45
CA LEU A 270 2.35 15.73 -8.36
C LEU A 270 1.42 16.82 -7.80
N ILE A 271 0.30 16.43 -7.19
CA ILE A 271 -0.65 17.37 -6.57
C ILE A 271 -0.05 18.07 -5.36
N GLU A 272 0.75 17.36 -4.57
CA GLU A 272 1.51 17.98 -3.48
C GLU A 272 2.54 18.98 -4.02
N MET A 273 3.33 18.60 -5.02
CA MET A 273 4.38 19.43 -5.62
C MET A 273 3.83 20.71 -6.25
N THR A 274 2.70 20.60 -6.97
CA THR A 274 2.10 21.74 -7.71
C THR A 274 1.33 22.71 -6.82
N GLY A 275 1.14 22.40 -5.53
CA GLY A 275 0.39 23.23 -4.59
C GLY A 275 -1.12 23.14 -4.72
N MET A 276 -1.64 22.21 -5.51
CA MET A 276 -3.07 21.95 -5.66
C MET A 276 -3.73 21.62 -4.31
N ALA A 277 -3.11 20.74 -3.51
CA ALA A 277 -3.61 20.39 -2.17
C ALA A 277 -3.69 21.64 -1.26
N ARG A 278 -2.67 22.50 -1.29
CA ARG A 278 -2.68 23.77 -0.52
C ARG A 278 -3.81 24.70 -0.93
N ALA A 279 -4.10 24.80 -2.22
CA ALA A 279 -5.21 25.60 -2.71
C ALA A 279 -6.57 25.10 -2.21
N MET A 280 -6.79 23.77 -2.20
CA MET A 280 -8.00 23.18 -1.64
C MET A 280 -8.14 23.47 -0.14
N VAL A 281 -7.07 23.26 0.65
CA VAL A 281 -7.07 23.55 2.08
C VAL A 281 -7.37 25.03 2.35
N ALA A 282 -6.74 25.94 1.60
CA ALA A 282 -6.97 27.39 1.76
C ALA A 282 -8.43 27.79 1.46
N PHE A 283 -9.02 27.21 0.42
CA PHE A 283 -10.43 27.43 0.11
C PHE A 283 -11.32 26.95 1.25
N LEU A 284 -11.17 25.67 1.69
CA LEU A 284 -11.96 25.11 2.78
C LEU A 284 -11.80 25.91 4.08
N ALA A 285 -10.58 26.37 4.39
CA ALA A 285 -10.31 27.22 5.55
C ALA A 285 -11.02 28.58 5.45
N SER A 286 -11.13 29.15 4.25
CA SER A 286 -11.86 30.41 4.03
C SER A 286 -13.38 30.24 4.28
N VAL A 287 -13.92 29.06 3.98
CA VAL A 287 -15.37 28.75 4.15
C VAL A 287 -15.68 28.33 5.58
N LEU A 288 -14.91 27.41 6.16
CA LEU A 288 -15.23 26.75 7.43
C LEU A 288 -14.41 27.27 8.63
N GLY A 289 -13.31 27.99 8.37
CA GLY A 289 -12.36 28.37 9.41
C GLY A 289 -12.93 29.32 10.49
N HIS A 290 -14.09 29.92 10.27
CA HIS A 290 -14.72 30.87 11.19
C HIS A 290 -15.76 30.23 12.13
N VAL A 291 -16.03 28.92 12.01
CA VAL A 291 -16.95 28.19 12.91
C VAL A 291 -16.20 27.44 13.99
N ARG A 292 -16.88 27.07 15.08
CA ARG A 292 -16.29 26.25 16.15
C ARG A 292 -15.93 24.86 15.63
N GLY A 293 -14.70 24.41 15.87
CA GLY A 293 -14.15 23.22 15.23
C GLY A 293 -13.89 23.39 13.73
N GLY A 294 -13.87 24.63 13.22
CA GLY A 294 -13.80 24.92 11.79
C GLY A 294 -12.55 24.36 11.14
N LEU A 295 -11.38 24.51 11.74
CA LEU A 295 -10.14 23.93 11.19
C LEU A 295 -10.11 22.40 11.25
N GLN A 296 -10.78 21.80 12.23
CA GLN A 296 -10.95 20.35 12.32
C GLN A 296 -11.85 19.83 11.18
N TYR A 297 -12.92 20.54 10.87
CA TYR A 297 -13.76 20.22 9.68
C TYR A 297 -13.01 20.44 8.37
N VAL A 298 -12.16 21.47 8.31
CA VAL A 298 -11.26 21.70 7.16
C VAL A 298 -10.31 20.51 6.99
N LEU A 299 -9.73 20.00 8.08
CA LEU A 299 -8.84 18.84 8.03
C LEU A 299 -9.60 17.60 7.48
N LEU A 300 -10.79 17.31 8.03
CA LEU A 300 -11.64 16.24 7.54
C LEU A 300 -11.93 16.38 6.04
N ALA A 301 -12.47 17.53 5.61
CA ALA A 301 -12.86 17.76 4.23
C ALA A 301 -11.65 17.76 3.28
N ALA A 302 -10.51 18.34 3.70
CA ALA A 302 -9.28 18.36 2.92
C ALA A 302 -8.72 16.95 2.71
N MET A 303 -8.69 16.11 3.76
CA MET A 303 -8.26 14.72 3.66
C MET A 303 -9.14 13.93 2.68
N TYR A 304 -10.47 14.15 2.69
CA TYR A 304 -11.38 13.50 1.75
C TYR A 304 -11.13 13.92 0.30
N LEU A 305 -10.93 15.22 0.05
CA LEU A 305 -10.68 15.71 -1.30
C LEU A 305 -9.31 15.27 -1.83
N VAL A 306 -8.27 15.33 -0.99
CA VAL A 306 -6.91 14.93 -1.38
C VAL A 306 -6.85 13.41 -1.60
N SER A 307 -7.48 12.61 -0.73
CA SER A 307 -7.54 11.15 -0.89
C SER A 307 -8.28 10.74 -2.17
N GLY A 308 -9.31 11.50 -2.57
CA GLY A 308 -9.97 11.32 -3.86
C GLY A 308 -9.08 11.56 -5.09
N ILE A 309 -7.78 11.76 -4.91
CA ILE A 309 -6.81 11.96 -6.01
C ILE A 309 -5.58 11.09 -5.82
N SER A 310 -4.98 11.08 -4.61
CA SER A 310 -3.68 10.44 -4.37
C SER A 310 -3.77 8.94 -4.13
N GLY A 311 -4.88 8.47 -3.56
CA GLY A 311 -5.07 7.09 -3.15
C GLY A 311 -4.08 6.60 -2.08
N SER A 312 -3.27 7.48 -1.46
CA SER A 312 -2.25 7.16 -0.47
C SER A 312 -2.45 7.93 0.84
N LYS A 313 -2.84 7.24 1.90
CA LYS A 313 -3.05 7.83 3.24
C LYS A 313 -1.86 8.66 3.74
N ALA A 314 -0.65 8.13 3.57
CA ALA A 314 0.56 8.81 4.04
C ALA A 314 0.80 10.11 3.27
N ALA A 315 0.61 10.10 1.94
CA ALA A 315 0.72 11.29 1.10
C ALA A 315 -0.36 12.32 1.47
N ASP A 316 -1.60 11.90 1.69
CA ASP A 316 -2.71 12.77 2.10
C ASP A 316 -2.40 13.48 3.42
N MET A 317 -2.00 12.71 4.43
CA MET A 317 -1.61 13.25 5.73
C MET A 317 -0.43 14.23 5.62
N ALA A 318 0.58 13.89 4.81
CA ALA A 318 1.74 14.73 4.58
C ALA A 318 1.41 16.03 3.82
N ALA A 319 0.41 16.01 2.94
CA ALA A 319 -0.05 17.20 2.22
C ALA A 319 -0.87 18.15 3.10
N VAL A 320 -1.69 17.61 4.00
CA VAL A 320 -2.68 18.38 4.77
C VAL A 320 -2.14 18.87 6.12
N ALA A 321 -1.46 18.00 6.88
CA ALA A 321 -1.03 18.31 8.25
C ALA A 321 -0.08 19.52 8.35
N PRO A 322 0.97 19.67 7.51
CA PRO A 322 1.88 20.81 7.61
C PRO A 322 1.20 22.16 7.36
N VAL A 323 0.11 22.17 6.61
CA VAL A 323 -0.65 23.38 6.28
C VAL A 323 -1.56 23.80 7.44
N LEU A 324 -2.24 22.82 8.07
CA LEU A 324 -3.27 23.11 9.08
C LEU A 324 -2.77 23.10 10.52
N PHE A 325 -1.84 22.21 10.88
CA PHE A 325 -1.39 22.06 12.25
C PHE A 325 -0.83 23.34 12.88
N PRO A 326 0.00 24.16 12.18
CA PRO A 326 0.49 25.41 12.77
C PRO A 326 -0.64 26.37 13.14
N GLU A 327 -1.68 26.46 12.33
CA GLU A 327 -2.82 27.35 12.59
C GLU A 327 -3.74 26.78 13.68
N MET A 328 -3.96 25.46 13.69
CA MET A 328 -4.73 24.81 14.74
C MET A 328 -4.07 24.92 16.11
N LYS A 329 -2.72 24.78 16.18
CA LYS A 329 -1.93 25.01 17.41
C LYS A 329 -2.06 26.46 17.91
N LYS A 330 -2.00 27.45 17.02
CA LYS A 330 -2.21 28.87 17.39
C LYS A 330 -3.59 29.12 18.02
N ARG A 331 -4.60 28.34 17.62
CA ARG A 331 -5.94 28.37 18.20
C ARG A 331 -6.10 27.53 19.46
N GLY A 332 -5.01 27.01 20.02
CA GLY A 332 -5.01 26.26 21.29
C GLY A 332 -5.38 24.79 21.17
N ALA A 333 -5.41 24.22 19.98
CA ALA A 333 -5.63 22.78 19.80
C ALA A 333 -4.42 21.99 20.35
N LYS A 334 -4.70 20.95 21.14
CA LYS A 334 -3.66 20.09 21.72
C LYS A 334 -3.06 19.19 20.64
N GLU A 335 -1.75 18.98 20.68
CA GLU A 335 -1.02 18.18 19.69
C GLU A 335 -1.56 16.76 19.57
N GLY A 336 -1.87 16.12 20.69
CA GLY A 336 -2.47 14.79 20.72
C GLY A 336 -3.84 14.71 20.02
N ASP A 337 -4.68 15.76 20.14
CA ASP A 337 -5.98 15.82 19.45
C ASP A 337 -5.83 16.00 17.94
N LEU A 338 -4.83 16.78 17.51
CA LEU A 338 -4.54 17.00 16.08
C LEU A 338 -4.14 15.71 15.38
N VAL A 339 -3.20 14.99 16.00
CA VAL A 339 -2.72 13.70 15.48
C VAL A 339 -3.83 12.65 15.52
N ALA A 340 -4.62 12.61 16.58
CA ALA A 340 -5.74 11.69 16.70
C ALA A 340 -6.79 11.90 15.60
N LEU A 341 -7.14 13.16 15.30
CA LEU A 341 -8.07 13.47 14.22
C LEU A 341 -7.48 13.14 12.85
N LEU A 342 -6.20 13.49 12.61
CA LEU A 342 -5.51 13.17 11.36
C LEU A 342 -5.49 11.67 11.11
N ALA A 343 -5.11 10.87 12.12
CA ALA A 343 -5.08 9.42 12.05
C ALA A 343 -6.47 8.83 11.82
N ALA A 344 -7.48 9.26 12.59
CA ALA A 344 -8.84 8.78 12.43
C ALA A 344 -9.43 9.11 11.07
N THR A 345 -9.12 10.28 10.51
CA THR A 345 -9.54 10.63 9.15
C THR A 345 -8.85 9.73 8.12
N GLY A 346 -7.55 9.46 8.28
CA GLY A 346 -6.81 8.54 7.40
C GLY A 346 -7.36 7.11 7.43
N ALA A 347 -8.00 6.68 8.52
CA ALA A 347 -8.56 5.34 8.66
C ALA A 347 -9.73 5.04 7.68
N GLN A 348 -10.42 6.04 7.22
CA GLN A 348 -11.63 5.89 6.38
C GLN A 348 -11.45 6.36 4.93
N THR A 349 -10.40 7.10 4.63
CA THR A 349 -10.22 7.73 3.31
C THR A 349 -10.03 6.73 2.17
N GLU A 350 -9.69 5.47 2.46
CA GLU A 350 -9.54 4.44 1.43
C GLU A 350 -10.84 4.02 0.75
N THR A 351 -11.99 4.36 1.30
CA THR A 351 -13.28 4.16 0.63
C THR A 351 -13.56 5.19 -0.45
N ILE A 352 -12.78 6.28 -0.49
CA ILE A 352 -12.99 7.38 -1.43
C ILE A 352 -12.19 7.13 -2.71
N PRO A 353 -12.87 7.01 -3.87
CA PRO A 353 -12.18 6.79 -5.14
C PRO A 353 -11.44 8.04 -5.65
N PRO A 354 -10.33 7.85 -6.35
CA PRO A 354 -9.62 6.59 -6.57
C PRO A 354 -8.79 6.15 -5.36
N SER A 355 -8.84 4.86 -5.02
CA SER A 355 -8.06 4.28 -3.92
C SER A 355 -7.28 3.07 -4.41
N ILE A 356 -6.00 3.00 -4.05
CA ILE A 356 -5.13 1.85 -4.37
C ILE A 356 -5.71 0.57 -3.76
N VAL A 357 -6.33 0.66 -2.58
CA VAL A 357 -6.95 -0.49 -1.90
C VAL A 357 -8.18 -0.98 -2.67
N LEU A 358 -9.05 -0.09 -3.16
CA LEU A 358 -10.20 -0.46 -4.00
C LEU A 358 -9.75 -1.13 -5.29
N ILE A 359 -8.71 -0.60 -5.93
CA ILE A 359 -8.10 -1.17 -7.14
C ILE A 359 -7.55 -2.56 -6.86
N THR A 360 -6.84 -2.72 -5.74
CA THR A 360 -6.30 -4.02 -5.31
C THR A 360 -7.41 -5.04 -5.07
N ILE A 361 -8.49 -4.67 -4.38
CA ILE A 361 -9.66 -5.54 -4.21
C ILE A 361 -10.20 -5.99 -5.57
N GLY A 362 -10.46 -5.03 -6.47
CA GLY A 362 -10.96 -5.36 -7.82
C GLY A 362 -10.05 -6.32 -8.56
N SER A 363 -8.73 -6.11 -8.47
CA SER A 363 -7.73 -6.98 -9.12
C SER A 363 -7.73 -8.42 -8.58
N VAL A 364 -7.76 -8.59 -7.23
CA VAL A 364 -7.57 -9.92 -6.63
C VAL A 364 -8.88 -10.69 -6.41
N THR A 365 -10.04 -10.01 -6.43
CA THR A 365 -11.35 -10.64 -6.20
C THR A 365 -12.25 -10.67 -7.43
N GLY A 366 -11.89 -9.93 -8.49
CA GLY A 366 -12.71 -9.80 -9.70
C GLY A 366 -13.91 -8.87 -9.56
N VAL A 367 -14.07 -8.17 -8.44
CA VAL A 367 -15.16 -7.20 -8.23
C VAL A 367 -14.95 -5.98 -9.12
N SER A 368 -16.01 -5.49 -9.77
CA SER A 368 -15.95 -4.32 -10.64
C SER A 368 -15.42 -3.08 -9.93
N ILE A 369 -14.36 -2.46 -10.47
CA ILE A 369 -13.78 -1.22 -9.93
C ILE A 369 -14.77 -0.07 -9.99
N ALA A 370 -15.55 0.04 -11.07
CA ALA A 370 -16.61 1.06 -11.18
C ALA A 370 -17.65 0.90 -10.06
N ALA A 371 -18.06 -0.36 -9.77
CA ALA A 371 -18.96 -0.66 -8.68
C ALA A 371 -18.33 -0.35 -7.30
N LEU A 372 -17.04 -0.66 -7.09
CA LEU A 372 -16.32 -0.29 -5.87
C LEU A 372 -16.23 1.23 -5.71
N PHE A 373 -15.95 1.97 -6.79
CA PHE A 373 -15.88 3.43 -6.77
C PHE A 373 -17.24 4.08 -6.51
N THR A 374 -18.31 3.46 -6.97
CA THR A 374 -19.68 3.92 -6.67
C THR A 374 -20.05 3.63 -5.22
N GLY A 375 -19.80 2.39 -4.77
CA GLY A 375 -20.19 1.92 -3.45
C GLY A 375 -19.41 2.53 -2.28
N GLY A 376 -18.25 3.15 -2.53
CA GLY A 376 -17.38 3.69 -1.47
C GLY A 376 -17.81 5.06 -0.92
N LEU A 377 -18.54 5.87 -1.67
CA LEU A 377 -18.85 7.26 -1.28
C LEU A 377 -19.73 7.37 -0.04
N LEU A 378 -20.88 6.70 -0.04
CA LEU A 378 -21.81 6.79 1.10
C LEU A 378 -21.22 6.21 2.40
N PRO A 379 -20.58 5.03 2.41
CA PRO A 379 -19.85 4.57 3.59
C PRO A 379 -18.87 5.61 4.10
N GLY A 380 -18.09 6.24 3.21
CA GLY A 380 -17.18 7.31 3.57
C GLY A 380 -17.91 8.50 4.24
N LEU A 381 -19.03 8.94 3.69
CA LEU A 381 -19.83 10.04 4.26
C LEU A 381 -20.45 9.67 5.62
N VAL A 382 -20.89 8.43 5.82
CA VAL A 382 -21.40 7.95 7.12
C VAL A 382 -20.30 8.05 8.18
N LEU A 383 -19.09 7.57 7.86
CA LEU A 383 -17.98 7.65 8.81
C LEU A 383 -17.53 9.11 9.02
N ALA A 384 -17.54 9.95 7.98
CA ALA A 384 -17.28 11.37 8.13
C ALA A 384 -18.27 12.02 9.11
N ALA A 385 -19.54 11.69 9.00
CA ALA A 385 -20.57 12.21 9.90
C ALA A 385 -20.31 11.82 11.37
N THR A 386 -19.84 10.58 11.63
CA THR A 386 -19.47 10.17 12.99
C THR A 386 -18.28 10.94 13.52
N LEU A 387 -17.25 11.22 12.69
CA LEU A 387 -16.12 12.07 13.09
C LEU A 387 -16.53 13.52 13.31
N VAL A 388 -17.40 14.06 12.43
CA VAL A 388 -17.95 15.42 12.61
C VAL A 388 -18.69 15.54 13.94
N ALA A 389 -19.45 14.52 14.35
CA ALA A 389 -20.12 14.50 15.64
C ALA A 389 -19.12 14.57 16.82
N VAL A 390 -18.02 13.81 16.76
CA VAL A 390 -16.95 13.88 17.79
C VAL A 390 -16.30 15.26 17.81
N VAL A 391 -15.97 15.83 16.65
CA VAL A 391 -15.40 17.18 16.56
C VAL A 391 -16.35 18.21 17.15
N TRP A 392 -17.65 18.13 16.79
CA TRP A 392 -18.66 19.03 17.34
C TRP A 392 -18.73 18.98 18.87
N VAL A 393 -18.76 17.79 19.46
CA VAL A 393 -18.78 17.61 20.93
C VAL A 393 -17.54 18.20 21.58
N ARG A 394 -16.35 17.95 21.00
CA ARG A 394 -15.05 18.39 21.57
C ARG A 394 -14.83 19.89 21.47
N TYR A 395 -15.19 20.49 20.32
CA TYR A 395 -14.85 21.89 20.00
C TYR A 395 -16.02 22.86 20.13
N ARG A 396 -17.19 22.43 20.61
CA ARG A 396 -18.38 23.31 20.81
C ARG A 396 -18.14 24.50 21.72
N LYS A 397 -17.09 24.46 22.56
CA LYS A 397 -16.71 25.53 23.50
C LYS A 397 -15.44 26.28 23.04
N GLU A 398 -14.99 26.09 21.80
CA GLU A 398 -13.83 26.80 21.26
C GLU A 398 -14.07 28.31 21.27
N ASP A 399 -13.07 29.06 21.73
CA ASP A 399 -13.11 30.53 21.70
C ASP A 399 -12.75 31.02 20.29
N LEU A 400 -13.65 31.74 19.68
CA LEU A 400 -13.49 32.37 18.37
C LEU A 400 -13.23 33.88 18.46
N SER A 401 -12.97 34.41 19.64
CA SER A 401 -12.62 35.83 19.82
C SER A 401 -11.34 36.14 19.07
N GLY A 402 -11.43 36.87 17.99
CA GLY A 402 -10.29 37.16 17.11
C GLY A 402 -10.29 36.44 15.75
N VAL A 403 -11.17 35.47 15.54
CA VAL A 403 -11.32 34.80 14.24
C VAL A 403 -12.27 35.62 13.35
N LYS A 404 -11.74 36.24 12.31
CA LYS A 404 -12.56 36.99 11.34
C LYS A 404 -13.09 36.05 10.26
N ARG A 405 -14.37 36.20 9.92
CA ARG A 405 -14.96 35.54 8.74
C ARG A 405 -14.33 36.11 7.47
N ALA A 406 -13.94 35.24 6.56
CA ALA A 406 -13.46 35.68 5.25
C ALA A 406 -14.57 36.39 4.46
N ASP A 407 -14.24 37.44 3.73
CA ASP A 407 -15.17 38.17 2.86
C ASP A 407 -15.58 37.27 1.68
N LYS A 408 -16.79 37.49 1.16
CA LYS A 408 -17.32 36.76 -0.01
C LYS A 408 -16.38 36.83 -1.22
N ARG A 409 -15.71 37.95 -1.42
CA ARG A 409 -14.72 38.15 -2.50
C ARG A 409 -13.49 37.29 -2.29
N GLN A 410 -13.02 37.15 -1.04
CA GLN A 410 -11.90 36.28 -0.68
C GLN A 410 -12.25 34.81 -0.88
N ILE A 411 -13.44 34.38 -0.44
CA ILE A 411 -13.95 33.03 -0.65
C ILE A 411 -14.06 32.72 -2.15
N GLY A 412 -14.66 33.63 -2.95
CA GLY A 412 -14.78 33.44 -4.39
C GLY A 412 -13.43 33.33 -5.10
N ARG A 413 -12.44 34.14 -4.69
CA ARG A 413 -11.08 34.06 -5.24
C ARG A 413 -10.40 32.73 -4.85
N ALA A 414 -10.51 32.33 -3.59
CA ALA A 414 -9.96 31.06 -3.13
C ALA A 414 -10.61 29.86 -3.85
N PHE A 415 -11.94 29.91 -4.08
CA PHE A 415 -12.65 28.91 -4.86
C PHE A 415 -12.14 28.81 -6.30
N LEU A 416 -12.00 29.93 -7.01
CA LEU A 416 -11.49 29.92 -8.39
C LEU A 416 -10.09 29.32 -8.49
N VAL A 417 -9.23 29.62 -7.51
CA VAL A 417 -7.88 29.04 -7.46
C VAL A 417 -7.93 27.55 -7.13
N ALA A 418 -8.83 27.12 -6.25
CA ALA A 418 -8.96 25.72 -5.84
C ALA A 418 -9.77 24.87 -6.85
N LEU A 419 -10.57 25.49 -7.71
CA LEU A 419 -11.50 24.80 -8.63
C LEU A 419 -10.82 23.71 -9.47
N PRO A 420 -9.65 23.93 -10.10
CA PRO A 420 -8.97 22.89 -10.86
C PRO A 420 -8.62 21.66 -10.00
N ALA A 421 -8.20 21.89 -8.75
CA ALA A 421 -7.85 20.82 -7.84
C ALA A 421 -9.10 20.08 -7.31
N ILE A 422 -10.17 20.82 -7.00
CA ILE A 422 -11.43 20.24 -6.52
C ILE A 422 -12.13 19.42 -7.61
N ALA A 423 -12.11 19.90 -8.85
CA ALA A 423 -12.77 19.23 -9.97
C ALA A 423 -12.16 17.86 -10.30
N LEU A 424 -10.84 17.70 -10.10
CA LEU A 424 -10.10 16.50 -10.53
C LEU A 424 -10.66 15.20 -9.94
N PRO A 425 -10.88 15.03 -8.62
CA PRO A 425 -11.41 13.77 -8.07
C PRO A 425 -12.81 13.45 -8.61
N PHE A 426 -13.65 14.46 -8.85
CA PHE A 426 -14.98 14.24 -9.41
C PHE A 426 -14.92 13.84 -10.87
N ILE A 427 -14.02 14.42 -11.67
CA ILE A 427 -13.82 14.05 -13.08
C ILE A 427 -13.28 12.61 -13.17
N ILE A 428 -12.28 12.25 -12.37
CA ILE A 428 -11.69 10.92 -12.30
C ILE A 428 -12.78 9.89 -11.98
N ARG A 429 -13.55 10.14 -10.92
CA ARG A 429 -14.62 9.24 -10.51
C ARG A 429 -15.72 9.11 -11.57
N ALA A 430 -16.21 10.23 -12.10
CA ALA A 430 -17.26 10.21 -13.10
C ALA A 430 -16.83 9.41 -14.35
N ALA A 431 -15.61 9.62 -14.85
CA ALA A 431 -15.10 8.92 -16.02
C ALA A 431 -15.05 7.39 -15.82
N VAL A 432 -14.69 6.91 -14.62
CA VAL A 432 -14.62 5.47 -14.33
C VAL A 432 -16.01 4.88 -14.09
N VAL A 433 -16.87 5.58 -13.36
CA VAL A 433 -18.23 5.09 -13.02
C VAL A 433 -19.12 5.05 -14.26
N GLU A 434 -19.05 6.07 -15.11
CA GLU A 434 -19.80 6.13 -16.38
C GLU A 434 -19.21 5.20 -17.46
N GLY A 435 -18.10 4.51 -17.15
CA GLY A 435 -17.43 3.60 -18.10
C GLY A 435 -16.79 4.31 -19.29
N VAL A 436 -16.59 5.63 -19.21
CA VAL A 436 -15.95 6.43 -20.28
C VAL A 436 -14.48 6.06 -20.41
N ALA A 437 -13.79 5.83 -19.28
CA ALA A 437 -12.39 5.46 -19.26
C ALA A 437 -12.08 4.51 -18.11
N THR A 438 -11.04 3.68 -18.28
CA THR A 438 -10.53 2.78 -17.24
C THR A 438 -9.78 3.56 -16.15
N ALA A 439 -9.56 2.95 -14.99
CA ALA A 439 -8.78 3.55 -13.90
C ALA A 439 -7.36 3.94 -14.34
N THR A 440 -6.74 3.12 -15.21
CA THR A 440 -5.41 3.37 -15.79
C THR A 440 -5.42 4.59 -16.71
N GLU A 441 -6.39 4.69 -17.60
CA GLU A 441 -6.52 5.82 -18.53
C GLU A 441 -6.79 7.14 -17.78
N VAL A 442 -7.68 7.09 -16.79
CA VAL A 442 -8.03 8.28 -16.01
C VAL A 442 -6.87 8.77 -15.16
N SER A 443 -6.07 7.86 -14.58
CA SER A 443 -4.86 8.26 -13.83
C SER A 443 -3.84 8.95 -14.73
N THR A 444 -3.68 8.47 -15.97
CA THR A 444 -2.78 9.07 -16.96
C THR A 444 -3.26 10.46 -17.40
N ILE A 445 -4.56 10.60 -17.66
CA ILE A 445 -5.18 11.92 -17.95
C ILE A 445 -5.02 12.84 -16.76
N GLY A 446 -5.19 12.34 -15.53
CA GLY A 446 -5.01 13.09 -14.29
C GLY A 446 -3.58 13.60 -14.13
N ILE A 447 -2.56 12.81 -14.49
CA ILE A 447 -1.15 13.23 -14.51
C ILE A 447 -0.94 14.36 -15.50
N ALA A 448 -1.40 14.20 -16.75
CA ALA A 448 -1.30 15.25 -17.76
C ALA A 448 -1.99 16.53 -17.31
N TYR A 449 -3.19 16.42 -16.74
CA TYR A 449 -3.93 17.54 -16.16
C TYR A 449 -3.14 18.21 -15.01
N GLY A 450 -2.60 17.41 -14.07
CA GLY A 450 -1.82 17.91 -12.93
C GLY A 450 -0.56 18.66 -13.36
N VAL A 451 0.16 18.16 -14.40
CA VAL A 451 1.32 18.85 -14.99
C VAL A 451 0.89 20.18 -15.61
N LEU A 452 -0.16 20.17 -16.43
CA LEU A 452 -0.66 21.40 -17.08
C LEU A 452 -1.16 22.42 -16.05
N ALA A 453 -1.91 21.98 -15.05
CA ALA A 453 -2.37 22.86 -13.97
C ALA A 453 -1.20 23.43 -13.17
N GLY A 454 -0.19 22.62 -12.84
CA GLY A 454 1.02 23.06 -12.15
C GLY A 454 1.82 24.10 -12.92
N LEU A 455 1.96 23.93 -14.23
CA LEU A 455 2.72 24.84 -15.10
C LEU A 455 1.94 26.14 -15.41
N LEU A 456 0.66 26.01 -15.78
CA LEU A 456 -0.10 27.12 -16.34
C LEU A 456 -0.90 27.88 -15.27
N ILE A 457 -1.51 27.19 -14.32
CA ILE A 457 -2.43 27.79 -13.34
C ILE A 457 -1.69 28.14 -12.06
N TYR A 458 -1.09 27.14 -11.43
CA TYR A 458 -0.42 27.34 -10.13
C TYR A 458 0.98 27.92 -10.27
N ARG A 459 1.63 27.75 -11.44
CA ARG A 459 3.02 28.17 -11.72
C ARG A 459 4.00 27.71 -10.65
N GLN A 460 3.73 26.52 -10.09
CA GLN A 460 4.54 25.85 -9.09
C GLN A 460 4.89 24.47 -9.63
N PHE A 461 5.99 24.37 -10.37
CA PHE A 461 6.48 23.11 -10.90
C PHE A 461 7.99 23.04 -10.72
N ASP A 462 8.44 22.13 -9.84
CA ASP A 462 9.87 21.95 -9.56
C ASP A 462 10.41 20.74 -10.33
N TRP A 463 11.06 21.01 -11.45
CA TRP A 463 11.69 19.99 -12.30
C TRP A 463 12.73 19.14 -11.56
N LYS A 464 13.39 19.67 -10.50
CA LYS A 464 14.37 18.93 -9.72
C LYS A 464 13.72 17.84 -8.86
N ARG A 465 12.45 18.00 -8.52
CA ARG A 465 11.67 16.99 -7.75
C ARG A 465 11.15 15.87 -8.63
N VAL A 466 11.07 16.01 -9.95
CA VAL A 466 10.47 15.01 -10.85
C VAL A 466 11.23 13.67 -10.77
N TYR A 467 12.56 13.69 -10.90
CA TYR A 467 13.36 12.48 -10.80
C TYR A 467 13.20 11.74 -9.46
N PRO A 468 13.36 12.39 -8.29
CA PRO A 468 13.05 11.75 -7.00
C PRO A 468 11.63 11.18 -6.94
N MET A 469 10.62 11.92 -7.41
CA MET A 469 9.22 11.47 -7.42
C MET A 469 9.02 10.20 -8.26
N LEU A 470 9.64 10.11 -9.43
CA LEU A 470 9.59 8.90 -10.27
C LEU A 470 10.20 7.68 -9.55
N VAL A 471 11.36 7.87 -8.91
CA VAL A 471 12.03 6.80 -8.15
C VAL A 471 11.22 6.40 -6.91
N ASP A 472 10.64 7.37 -6.18
CA ASP A 472 9.80 7.11 -5.01
C ASP A 472 8.50 6.38 -5.40
N THR A 473 7.90 6.78 -6.53
CA THR A 473 6.74 6.10 -7.11
C THR A 473 7.04 4.64 -7.41
N ALA A 474 8.14 4.37 -8.09
CA ALA A 474 8.54 3.01 -8.42
C ALA A 474 8.87 2.17 -7.17
N SER A 475 9.57 2.76 -6.18
CA SER A 475 9.90 2.08 -4.93
C SER A 475 8.64 1.66 -4.17
N LEU A 476 7.71 2.60 -3.97
CA LEU A 476 6.46 2.32 -3.27
C LEU A 476 5.60 1.31 -4.05
N SER A 477 5.41 1.51 -5.35
CA SER A 477 4.62 0.62 -6.18
C SER A 477 5.24 -0.79 -6.25
N GLY A 478 6.56 -0.89 -6.42
CA GLY A 478 7.27 -2.17 -6.43
C GLY A 478 7.10 -2.93 -5.12
N SER A 479 7.18 -2.25 -3.97
CA SER A 479 6.97 -2.90 -2.67
C SER A 479 5.55 -3.47 -2.53
N ILE A 480 4.53 -2.76 -3.01
CA ILE A 480 3.13 -3.19 -3.02
C ILE A 480 2.94 -4.38 -3.98
N LEU A 481 3.47 -4.25 -5.20
CA LEU A 481 3.30 -5.27 -6.25
C LEU A 481 3.99 -6.59 -5.90
N LEU A 482 5.16 -6.56 -5.25
CA LEU A 482 5.82 -7.78 -4.78
C LEU A 482 4.97 -8.49 -3.70
N ILE A 483 4.29 -7.72 -2.82
CA ILE A 483 3.36 -8.30 -1.84
C ILE A 483 2.18 -8.96 -2.57
N ILE A 484 1.61 -8.28 -3.56
CA ILE A 484 0.49 -8.82 -4.34
C ILE A 484 0.92 -10.13 -5.02
N GLY A 485 2.07 -10.17 -5.70
CA GLY A 485 2.58 -11.39 -6.31
C GLY A 485 2.77 -12.53 -5.30
N ALA A 486 3.47 -12.27 -4.19
CA ALA A 486 3.72 -13.28 -3.15
C ALA A 486 2.43 -13.78 -2.50
N ALA A 487 1.47 -12.88 -2.24
CA ALA A 487 0.18 -13.24 -1.65
C ALA A 487 -0.72 -13.99 -2.64
N THR A 488 -0.67 -13.69 -3.94
CA THR A 488 -1.38 -14.45 -4.98
C THR A 488 -0.86 -15.90 -5.05
N ALA A 489 0.45 -16.09 -5.00
CA ALA A 489 1.03 -17.42 -4.92
C ALA A 489 0.61 -18.16 -3.63
N MET A 490 0.56 -17.47 -2.50
CA MET A 490 0.10 -18.04 -1.23
C MET A 490 -1.39 -18.40 -1.27
N ALA A 491 -2.25 -17.53 -1.80
CA ALA A 491 -3.67 -17.79 -1.96
C ALA A 491 -3.93 -18.99 -2.88
N TRP A 492 -3.15 -19.13 -3.95
CA TRP A 492 -3.18 -20.31 -4.80
C TRP A 492 -2.83 -21.58 -4.01
N GLY A 493 -1.74 -21.58 -3.22
CA GLY A 493 -1.35 -22.72 -2.39
C GLY A 493 -2.44 -23.11 -1.38
N LEU A 494 -3.08 -22.14 -0.73
CA LEU A 494 -4.22 -22.38 0.17
C LEU A 494 -5.43 -22.97 -0.57
N THR A 495 -5.71 -22.50 -1.78
CA THR A 495 -6.83 -23.00 -2.60
C THR A 495 -6.58 -24.44 -3.03
N GLN A 496 -5.38 -24.78 -3.51
CA GLN A 496 -5.00 -26.12 -3.94
C GLN A 496 -5.05 -27.15 -2.78
N SER A 497 -4.78 -26.71 -1.57
CA SER A 497 -4.83 -27.58 -0.38
C SER A 497 -6.25 -27.96 0.06
N GLY A 498 -7.29 -27.39 -0.52
CA GLY A 498 -8.69 -27.56 -0.11
C GLY A 498 -9.10 -26.72 1.10
N PHE A 499 -8.19 -25.86 1.61
CA PHE A 499 -8.46 -24.97 2.76
C PHE A 499 -9.68 -24.07 2.51
N SER A 500 -9.80 -23.52 1.29
CA SER A 500 -10.93 -22.66 0.92
C SER A 500 -12.28 -23.38 1.09
N ARG A 501 -12.35 -24.68 0.79
CA ARG A 501 -13.56 -25.50 0.99
C ARG A 501 -13.84 -25.70 2.47
N ALA A 502 -12.83 -26.11 3.25
CA ALA A 502 -12.98 -26.31 4.69
C ALA A 502 -13.38 -25.03 5.42
N LEU A 503 -12.78 -23.90 5.04
CA LEU A 503 -13.15 -22.57 5.57
C LEU A 503 -14.59 -22.20 5.21
N SER A 504 -15.00 -22.44 3.95
CA SER A 504 -16.38 -22.19 3.51
C SER A 504 -17.40 -23.02 4.29
N GLU A 505 -17.12 -24.31 4.51
CA GLU A 505 -17.99 -25.18 5.30
C GLU A 505 -18.08 -24.71 6.76
N ALA A 506 -16.93 -24.37 7.37
CA ALA A 506 -16.89 -23.84 8.74
C ALA A 506 -17.67 -22.52 8.87
N MET A 507 -17.54 -21.62 7.90
CA MET A 507 -18.23 -20.33 7.92
C MET A 507 -19.76 -20.49 7.69
N ARG A 508 -20.17 -21.42 6.83
CA ARG A 508 -21.60 -21.74 6.63
C ARG A 508 -22.24 -22.40 7.85
N ALA A 509 -21.45 -23.13 8.62
CA ALA A 509 -21.92 -23.78 9.85
C ALA A 509 -22.07 -22.81 11.03
N LEU A 510 -21.60 -21.54 10.91
CA LEU A 510 -21.76 -20.55 11.95
C LEU A 510 -23.24 -20.21 12.20
N PRO A 511 -23.71 -20.28 13.46
CA PRO A 511 -25.07 -19.87 13.81
C PRO A 511 -25.22 -18.36 13.54
N GLY A 512 -26.34 -17.96 12.86
CA GLY A 512 -26.60 -16.57 12.50
C GLY A 512 -26.24 -16.19 11.05
N GLY A 513 -25.69 -17.12 10.24
CA GLY A 513 -25.53 -16.96 8.79
C GLY A 513 -24.69 -15.73 8.41
N ALA A 514 -25.21 -14.89 7.49
CA ALA A 514 -24.54 -13.69 6.97
C ALA A 514 -24.11 -12.70 8.07
N GLY A 515 -24.93 -12.52 9.12
CA GLY A 515 -24.63 -11.60 10.22
C GLY A 515 -23.41 -12.04 11.04
N SER A 516 -23.33 -13.32 11.40
CA SER A 516 -22.20 -13.89 12.13
C SER A 516 -20.93 -13.88 11.29
N PHE A 517 -21.02 -14.22 10.01
CA PHE A 517 -19.91 -14.13 9.08
C PHE A 517 -19.37 -12.69 8.98
N MET A 518 -20.26 -11.71 8.87
CA MET A 518 -19.89 -10.29 8.82
C MET A 518 -19.19 -9.85 10.11
N ALA A 519 -19.72 -10.22 11.29
CA ALA A 519 -19.15 -9.87 12.58
C ALA A 519 -17.74 -10.48 12.78
N VAL A 520 -17.58 -11.75 12.42
CA VAL A 520 -16.26 -12.43 12.45
C VAL A 520 -15.28 -11.77 11.49
N SER A 521 -15.74 -11.44 10.27
CA SER A 521 -14.91 -10.73 9.27
C SER A 521 -14.48 -9.36 9.76
N ILE A 522 -15.37 -8.56 10.36
CA ILE A 522 -15.04 -7.26 10.95
C ILE A 522 -13.92 -7.39 11.97
N LEU A 523 -14.07 -8.32 12.93
CA LEU A 523 -13.07 -8.53 13.96
C LEU A 523 -11.73 -9.00 13.37
N ALA A 524 -11.77 -9.95 12.45
CA ALA A 524 -10.59 -10.47 11.78
C ALA A 524 -9.84 -9.37 11.03
N PHE A 525 -10.54 -8.55 10.23
CA PHE A 525 -9.90 -7.49 9.45
C PHE A 525 -9.45 -6.29 10.30
N ILE A 526 -10.06 -6.00 11.44
CA ILE A 526 -9.50 -5.03 12.41
C ILE A 526 -8.16 -5.54 12.94
N VAL A 527 -8.08 -6.81 13.34
CA VAL A 527 -6.83 -7.40 13.83
C VAL A 527 -5.78 -7.48 12.72
N LEU A 528 -6.15 -8.00 11.55
CA LEU A 528 -5.25 -8.11 10.39
C LEU A 528 -4.76 -6.73 9.92
N GLY A 529 -5.63 -5.72 9.88
CA GLY A 529 -5.29 -4.36 9.54
C GLY A 529 -4.26 -3.73 10.49
N SER A 530 -4.31 -4.10 11.78
CA SER A 530 -3.32 -3.62 12.75
C SER A 530 -1.94 -4.28 12.62
N VAL A 531 -1.89 -5.51 12.08
CA VAL A 531 -0.66 -6.34 12.02
C VAL A 531 -0.04 -6.33 10.62
N LEU A 532 -0.86 -6.51 9.57
CA LEU A 532 -0.41 -6.70 8.19
C LEU A 532 -0.53 -5.45 7.31
N GLU A 533 -1.09 -4.36 7.82
CA GLU A 533 -1.58 -3.24 7.00
C GLU A 533 -2.76 -3.65 6.09
N GLY A 534 -3.22 -2.70 5.23
CA GLY A 534 -4.43 -2.92 4.42
C GLY A 534 -4.22 -3.90 3.26
N ILE A 535 -3.30 -3.56 2.36
CA ILE A 535 -3.13 -4.29 1.09
C ILE A 535 -2.75 -5.77 1.29
N PRO A 536 -1.75 -6.13 2.13
CA PRO A 536 -1.39 -7.53 2.34
C PRO A 536 -2.54 -8.39 2.88
N ALA A 537 -3.34 -7.85 3.80
CA ALA A 537 -4.48 -8.56 4.37
C ALA A 537 -5.56 -8.84 3.31
N ILE A 538 -5.85 -7.86 2.45
CA ILE A 538 -6.82 -8.01 1.36
C ILE A 538 -6.35 -9.03 0.33
N VAL A 539 -5.11 -8.91 -0.13
CA VAL A 539 -4.61 -9.78 -1.20
C VAL A 539 -4.56 -11.24 -0.75
N LEU A 540 -4.26 -11.47 0.54
CA LEU A 540 -4.22 -12.81 1.09
C LEU A 540 -5.63 -13.37 1.35
N PHE A 541 -6.48 -12.62 2.03
CA PHE A 541 -7.79 -13.12 2.49
C PHE A 541 -8.94 -12.79 1.55
N GLY A 542 -8.79 -11.79 0.66
CA GLY A 542 -9.82 -11.43 -0.32
C GLY A 542 -10.25 -12.61 -1.19
N PRO A 543 -9.34 -13.26 -1.93
CA PRO A 543 -9.70 -14.41 -2.78
C PRO A 543 -10.35 -15.57 -2.02
N LEU A 544 -10.10 -15.69 -0.71
CA LEU A 544 -10.67 -16.73 0.15
C LEU A 544 -12.05 -16.36 0.69
N LEU A 545 -12.23 -15.12 1.14
CA LEU A 545 -13.43 -14.71 1.89
C LEU A 545 -14.54 -14.12 1.02
N PHE A 546 -14.21 -13.48 -0.13
CA PHE A 546 -15.23 -12.92 -1.02
C PHE A 546 -16.16 -13.98 -1.63
N PRO A 547 -15.66 -15.14 -2.11
CA PRO A 547 -16.57 -16.22 -2.55
C PRO A 547 -17.47 -16.74 -1.43
N ILE A 548 -16.99 -16.77 -0.17
CA ILE A 548 -17.78 -17.18 0.98
C ILE A 548 -18.85 -16.15 1.30
N ALA A 549 -18.49 -14.84 1.30
CA ALA A 549 -19.43 -13.75 1.49
C ALA A 549 -20.59 -13.84 0.49
N LYS A 550 -20.27 -14.05 -0.80
CA LYS A 550 -21.27 -14.27 -1.85
C LYS A 550 -22.14 -15.50 -1.60
N ALA A 551 -21.54 -16.59 -1.15
CA ALA A 551 -22.24 -17.85 -0.87
C ALA A 551 -23.20 -17.76 0.33
N VAL A 552 -22.95 -16.85 1.29
CA VAL A 552 -23.88 -16.56 2.40
C VAL A 552 -24.84 -15.41 2.10
N GLY A 553 -24.89 -14.90 0.84
CA GLY A 553 -25.84 -13.89 0.37
C GLY A 553 -25.41 -12.44 0.62
N ILE A 554 -24.14 -12.17 0.89
CA ILE A 554 -23.63 -10.80 1.04
C ILE A 554 -23.14 -10.30 -0.32
N HIS A 555 -23.56 -9.11 -0.71
CA HIS A 555 -23.12 -8.46 -1.95
C HIS A 555 -21.64 -8.11 -1.88
N GLU A 556 -20.88 -8.41 -2.94
CA GLU A 556 -19.41 -8.29 -2.98
C GLU A 556 -18.92 -6.86 -2.68
N VAL A 557 -19.58 -5.84 -3.24
CA VAL A 557 -19.24 -4.42 -2.99
C VAL A 557 -19.50 -4.05 -1.53
N HIS A 558 -20.62 -4.49 -0.95
CA HIS A 558 -20.92 -4.24 0.45
C HIS A 558 -19.88 -4.87 1.36
N TYR A 559 -19.52 -6.12 1.10
CA TYR A 559 -18.45 -6.81 1.84
C TYR A 559 -17.12 -6.07 1.73
N ALA A 560 -16.75 -5.62 0.52
CA ALA A 560 -15.54 -4.84 0.28
C ALA A 560 -15.49 -3.57 1.15
N MET A 561 -16.59 -2.81 1.22
CA MET A 561 -16.65 -1.60 2.04
C MET A 561 -16.45 -1.91 3.52
N VAL A 562 -17.12 -2.94 4.04
CA VAL A 562 -16.97 -3.35 5.44
C VAL A 562 -15.53 -3.80 5.74
N VAL A 563 -14.92 -4.57 4.84
CA VAL A 563 -13.52 -5.02 4.98
C VAL A 563 -12.55 -3.84 5.02
N ILE A 564 -12.65 -2.89 4.06
CA ILE A 564 -11.78 -1.72 4.01
C ILE A 564 -11.88 -0.88 5.27
N LEU A 565 -13.10 -0.60 5.73
CA LEU A 565 -13.34 0.20 6.92
C LEU A 565 -12.84 -0.49 8.18
N SER A 566 -13.03 -1.81 8.29
CA SER A 566 -12.50 -2.62 9.39
C SER A 566 -10.98 -2.56 9.46
N MET A 567 -10.31 -2.73 8.31
CA MET A 567 -8.85 -2.64 8.21
C MET A 567 -8.33 -1.24 8.50
N GLY A 568 -9.03 -0.21 8.01
CA GLY A 568 -8.69 1.18 8.29
C GLY A 568 -8.68 1.47 9.79
N ILE A 569 -9.70 1.03 10.51
CA ILE A 569 -9.75 1.14 11.98
C ILE A 569 -8.56 0.40 12.61
N GLY A 570 -8.27 -0.83 12.19
CA GLY A 570 -7.13 -1.61 12.69
C GLY A 570 -5.80 -0.93 12.44
N LEU A 571 -5.56 -0.42 11.23
CA LEU A 571 -4.32 0.23 10.81
C LEU A 571 -3.98 1.47 11.65
N PHE A 572 -4.99 2.15 12.16
CA PHE A 572 -4.81 3.35 12.99
C PHE A 572 -5.06 3.11 14.48
N ALA A 573 -5.35 1.88 14.90
CA ALA A 573 -5.59 1.54 16.29
C ALA A 573 -4.27 1.29 17.06
N PRO A 574 -3.96 2.09 18.11
CA PRO A 574 -2.85 1.77 19.00
C PRO A 574 -3.13 0.44 19.74
N PRO A 575 -2.11 -0.33 20.16
CA PRO A 575 -0.68 -0.04 20.11
C PRO A 575 0.05 -0.59 18.86
N PHE A 576 -0.63 -1.19 17.90
CA PHE A 576 0.01 -1.88 16.76
C PHE A 576 -0.15 -1.12 15.45
N GLY A 577 -1.18 -0.31 15.29
CA GLY A 577 -1.53 0.36 14.05
C GLY A 577 -0.43 1.28 13.50
N VAL A 578 0.24 0.85 12.44
CA VAL A 578 1.37 1.57 11.81
C VAL A 578 0.93 2.94 11.30
N GLY A 579 -0.30 3.07 10.80
CA GLY A 579 -0.86 4.33 10.32
C GLY A 579 -0.95 5.40 11.41
N TYR A 580 -1.24 5.01 12.66
CA TYR A 580 -1.21 5.94 13.79
C TYR A 580 0.19 6.52 14.03
N TYR A 581 1.22 5.67 14.02
CA TYR A 581 2.59 6.14 14.20
C TYR A 581 3.09 6.98 13.02
N ALA A 582 2.64 6.67 11.80
CA ALA A 582 2.92 7.51 10.64
C ALA A 582 2.29 8.90 10.79
N ALA A 583 1.04 9.01 11.24
CA ALA A 583 0.40 10.29 11.54
C ALA A 583 1.16 11.07 12.62
N CYS A 584 1.65 10.40 13.67
CA CYS A 584 2.48 11.01 14.71
C CYS A 584 3.80 11.55 14.16
N ALA A 585 4.47 10.78 13.30
CA ALA A 585 5.72 11.19 12.66
C ALA A 585 5.52 12.42 11.75
N ILE A 586 4.46 12.41 10.91
CA ILE A 586 4.11 13.53 10.04
C ILE A 586 3.75 14.78 10.86
N GLY A 587 2.96 14.62 11.91
CA GLY A 587 2.56 15.69 12.83
C GLY A 587 3.69 16.16 13.75
N ARG A 588 4.79 15.43 13.84
CA ARG A 588 5.90 15.62 14.79
C ARG A 588 5.42 15.69 16.25
N VAL A 589 4.55 14.77 16.60
CA VAL A 589 3.92 14.67 17.92
C VAL A 589 4.33 13.35 18.57
N ASN A 590 4.51 13.38 19.91
CA ASN A 590 4.77 12.16 20.66
C ASN A 590 3.55 11.23 20.60
N PRO A 591 3.71 9.95 20.18
CA PRO A 591 2.61 9.01 20.10
C PRO A 591 1.79 8.87 21.39
N ASP A 592 2.41 8.96 22.56
CA ASP A 592 1.71 8.80 23.84
C ASP A 592 0.63 9.87 24.08
N GLU A 593 0.79 11.06 23.49
CA GLU A 593 -0.17 12.16 23.63
C GLU A 593 -1.47 11.92 22.85
N GLY A 594 -1.38 11.20 21.74
CA GLY A 594 -2.52 10.93 20.86
C GLY A 594 -3.33 9.68 21.22
N ILE A 595 -2.81 8.77 22.11
CA ILE A 595 -3.47 7.48 22.41
C ILE A 595 -4.86 7.68 23.02
N ARG A 596 -5.00 8.55 24.01
CA ARG A 596 -6.30 8.82 24.64
C ARG A 596 -7.27 9.53 23.69
N PRO A 597 -6.88 10.61 23.00
CA PRO A 597 -7.75 11.30 22.08
C PRO A 597 -8.27 10.42 20.94
N ILE A 598 -7.43 9.54 20.36
CA ILE A 598 -7.82 8.73 19.21
C ILE A 598 -8.91 7.70 19.55
N MET A 599 -8.98 7.22 20.79
CA MET A 599 -9.95 6.19 21.17
C MET A 599 -11.40 6.65 20.95
N ALA A 600 -11.72 7.92 21.19
CA ALA A 600 -13.06 8.44 20.92
C ALA A 600 -13.39 8.50 19.43
N TYR A 601 -12.40 8.84 18.60
CA TYR A 601 -12.56 8.84 17.13
C TYR A 601 -12.69 7.42 16.58
N LEU A 602 -11.88 6.47 17.08
CA LEU A 602 -11.98 5.05 16.67
C LEU A 602 -13.31 4.44 17.09
N ALA A 603 -13.82 4.77 18.29
CA ALA A 603 -15.14 4.34 18.73
C ALA A 603 -16.26 4.88 17.81
N ALA A 604 -16.17 6.15 17.41
CA ALA A 604 -17.11 6.74 16.46
C ALA A 604 -17.03 6.08 15.08
N LEU A 605 -15.82 5.81 14.58
CA LEU A 605 -15.62 5.07 13.34
C LEU A 605 -16.19 3.66 13.42
N PHE A 606 -16.00 2.97 14.56
CA PHE A 606 -16.57 1.64 14.77
C PHE A 606 -18.11 1.66 14.75
N VAL A 607 -18.74 2.67 15.38
CA VAL A 607 -20.20 2.87 15.27
C VAL A 607 -20.61 3.09 13.81
N GLY A 608 -19.88 3.93 13.06
CA GLY A 608 -20.13 4.13 11.63
C GLY A 608 -19.98 2.84 10.81
N LEU A 609 -18.93 2.05 11.10
CA LEU A 609 -18.72 0.73 10.49
C LEU A 609 -19.90 -0.22 10.74
N VAL A 610 -20.40 -0.29 11.99
CA VAL A 610 -21.56 -1.12 12.35
C VAL A 610 -22.80 -0.65 11.58
N VAL A 611 -23.04 0.66 11.47
CA VAL A 611 -24.15 1.21 10.68
C VAL A 611 -24.03 0.79 9.22
N VAL A 612 -22.85 0.93 8.61
CA VAL A 612 -22.60 0.49 7.22
C VAL A 612 -22.84 -1.01 7.08
N ALA A 613 -22.32 -1.83 8.00
CA ALA A 613 -22.45 -3.29 7.97
C ALA A 613 -23.91 -3.77 8.10
N CYS A 614 -24.71 -3.07 8.92
CA CYS A 614 -26.13 -3.41 9.13
C CYS A 614 -27.06 -2.90 8.02
N VAL A 615 -26.63 -1.90 7.23
CA VAL A 615 -27.47 -1.28 6.19
C VAL A 615 -26.78 -1.41 4.83
N PRO A 616 -26.94 -2.55 4.12
CA PRO A 616 -26.29 -2.80 2.83
C PRO A 616 -26.56 -1.73 1.78
N TRP A 617 -27.74 -1.09 1.83
CA TRP A 617 -28.12 -0.02 0.92
C TRP A 617 -27.09 1.12 0.87
N ILE A 618 -26.40 1.41 1.99
CA ILE A 618 -25.35 2.45 2.04
C ILE A 618 -24.22 2.16 1.04
N SER A 619 -23.93 0.88 0.79
CA SER A 619 -22.84 0.48 -0.12
C SER A 619 -23.32 0.14 -1.54
N ILE A 620 -24.58 -0.28 -1.71
CA ILE A 620 -25.10 -0.82 -2.97
C ILE A 620 -26.31 -0.08 -3.54
N GLY A 621 -26.83 0.93 -2.83
CA GLY A 621 -28.07 1.61 -3.23
C GLY A 621 -27.98 2.44 -4.53
N PHE A 622 -26.75 2.65 -5.05
CA PHE A 622 -26.50 3.36 -6.31
C PHE A 622 -25.79 2.50 -7.38
N LEU A 623 -25.77 1.17 -7.20
CA LEU A 623 -25.22 0.23 -8.17
C LEU A 623 -26.25 -0.16 -9.21
#